data_6c58efd1b0d97ec64c5c5665531a17eb
#
_entry.id   6c58efd1b0d97ec64c5c5665531a17eb
#
_cell.length_a   1.000
_cell.length_b   1.000
_cell.length_c   1.000
_cell.angle_alpha   90.00
_cell.angle_beta   90.00
_cell.angle_gamma   90.00
#
_symmetry.space_group_name_H-M   'P 1'
#
loop_
_entity.id
_entity.type
_entity.pdbx_description
1 polymer ?
#
loop_
_entity_poly.entity_id
_entity_poly.type
_entity_poly.pdbx_seq_one_letter_code
_entity_poly.pdbx_strand_id
1 'polypeptide(L)'
;MNIPTKVLPKDILDSIKRTRPVYALGRRMRFALGSRLGARTVAGLGGRAHYNDFMLSSADADHVGRYRRGAQQFVDLLERSLGEAGRDWASVEACLEVGCGYGRIVRELRARLDPSRIHVADVIEEGARFTASEFGATAIPVIERSAETMPGKFDLVYLLSVYTHLRRDLVERNLAAVATALAPGGVLIFTAHGQHSANTSERYEQYWLDKGAVLEGLARNNYYYERY
;
A
#
# COMPACT_ATOMS: atom_id res chain seq x y z
N MET A 1 -14.46 8.75 -23.36
CA MET A 1 -14.85 10.09 -22.93
C MET A 1 -13.76 10.61 -22.01
N ASN A 2 -12.86 11.48 -22.52
CA ASN A 2 -11.81 12.08 -21.72
C ASN A 2 -12.44 13.18 -20.85
N ILE A 3 -12.57 12.93 -19.56
CA ILE A 3 -12.94 13.98 -18.59
C ILE A 3 -11.70 14.89 -18.51
N PRO A 4 -11.81 16.17 -18.89
CA PRO A 4 -10.67 17.07 -18.89
C PRO A 4 -10.21 17.31 -17.44
N THR A 5 -8.97 16.95 -17.16
CA THR A 5 -8.29 17.15 -15.85
C THR A 5 -7.82 18.61 -15.62
N LYS A 6 -8.28 19.55 -16.43
CA LYS A 6 -8.03 21.00 -16.27
C LYS A 6 -9.25 21.67 -15.69
N VAL A 7 -9.49 21.55 -14.39
CA VAL A 7 -10.70 22.14 -13.84
C VAL A 7 -10.45 23.28 -12.85
N LEU A 8 -9.28 23.35 -12.20
CA LEU A 8 -9.00 24.48 -11.29
C LEU A 8 -7.52 24.88 -11.33
N PRO A 9 -7.18 26.16 -11.21
CA PRO A 9 -5.81 26.64 -10.98
C PRO A 9 -5.20 25.98 -9.74
N LYS A 10 -3.88 25.80 -9.76
CA LYS A 10 -3.16 25.08 -8.69
C LYS A 10 -3.38 25.70 -7.31
N ASP A 11 -3.43 26.99 -7.25
CA ASP A 11 -3.65 27.81 -6.04
C ASP A 11 -5.03 27.58 -5.42
N ILE A 12 -6.06 27.38 -6.27
CA ILE A 12 -7.42 27.05 -5.82
C ILE A 12 -7.47 25.62 -5.31
N LEU A 13 -6.82 24.68 -6.02
CA LEU A 13 -6.70 23.30 -5.56
C LEU A 13 -5.96 23.20 -4.23
N ASP A 14 -4.89 23.96 -4.05
CA ASP A 14 -4.12 23.98 -2.81
C ASP A 14 -4.88 24.66 -1.67
N SER A 15 -5.69 25.70 -1.97
CA SER A 15 -6.61 26.30 -1.00
C SER A 15 -7.73 25.34 -0.57
N ILE A 16 -8.31 24.59 -1.51
CA ILE A 16 -9.34 23.56 -1.22
C ILE A 16 -8.74 22.43 -0.38
N LYS A 17 -7.52 22.00 -0.68
CA LYS A 17 -6.81 20.98 0.12
C LYS A 17 -6.55 21.42 1.56
N ARG A 18 -6.37 22.71 1.81
CA ARG A 18 -6.24 23.30 3.16
C ARG A 18 -7.54 23.24 3.97
N THR A 19 -8.68 23.07 3.32
CA THR A 19 -9.99 22.99 3.98
C THR A 19 -10.36 21.51 4.19
N ARG A 20 -9.93 20.93 5.31
CA ARG A 20 -10.08 19.49 5.66
C ARG A 20 -11.48 18.91 5.36
N PRO A 21 -12.62 19.55 5.71
CA PRO A 21 -13.94 19.00 5.41
C PRO A 21 -14.24 18.89 3.91
N VAL A 22 -13.87 19.91 3.14
CA VAL A 22 -14.10 19.94 1.69
C VAL A 22 -13.27 18.89 0.98
N TYR A 23 -12.01 18.73 1.40
CA TYR A 23 -11.13 17.68 0.90
C TYR A 23 -11.67 16.28 1.22
N ALA A 24 -12.14 16.06 2.45
CA ALA A 24 -12.73 14.78 2.87
C ALA A 24 -13.99 14.43 2.07
N LEU A 25 -14.86 15.42 1.81
CA LEU A 25 -16.04 15.22 0.98
C LEU A 25 -15.66 14.89 -0.47
N GLY A 26 -14.73 15.64 -1.05
CA GLY A 26 -14.23 15.39 -2.41
C GLY A 26 -13.62 13.99 -2.58
N ARG A 27 -12.87 13.53 -1.58
CA ARG A 27 -12.34 12.15 -1.55
C ARG A 27 -13.45 11.11 -1.53
N ARG A 28 -14.48 11.29 -0.69
CA ARG A 28 -15.64 10.37 -0.60
C ARG A 28 -16.39 10.30 -1.92
N MET A 29 -16.64 11.43 -2.55
CA MET A 29 -17.32 11.48 -3.85
C MET A 29 -16.49 10.82 -4.95
N ARG A 30 -15.18 11.10 -5.00
CA ARG A 30 -14.25 10.45 -5.94
C ARG A 30 -14.23 8.93 -5.74
N PHE A 31 -14.15 8.47 -4.50
CA PHE A 31 -14.17 7.03 -4.19
C PHE A 31 -15.47 6.37 -4.64
N ALA A 32 -16.63 6.96 -4.29
CA ALA A 32 -17.93 6.43 -4.69
C ALA A 32 -18.11 6.38 -6.22
N LEU A 33 -17.63 7.40 -6.94
CA LEU A 33 -17.64 7.40 -8.40
C LEU A 33 -16.71 6.32 -8.96
N GLY A 34 -15.51 6.19 -8.43
CA GLY A 34 -14.54 5.17 -8.85
C GLY A 34 -15.05 3.76 -8.64
N SER A 35 -15.74 3.49 -7.53
CA SER A 35 -16.37 2.20 -7.25
C SER A 35 -17.48 1.86 -8.26
N ARG A 36 -18.24 2.87 -8.72
CA ARG A 36 -19.25 2.68 -9.79
C ARG A 36 -18.64 2.44 -11.17
N LEU A 37 -17.53 3.10 -11.47
CA LEU A 37 -16.81 2.97 -12.75
C LEU A 37 -16.02 1.64 -12.83
N GLY A 38 -15.60 1.10 -11.69
CA GLY A 38 -14.88 -0.17 -11.59
C GLY A 38 -13.48 -0.10 -12.19
N ALA A 39 -13.18 -0.97 -13.14
CA ALA A 39 -11.85 -1.12 -13.74
C ALA A 39 -11.80 -0.68 -15.20
N ARG A 40 -10.63 -0.22 -15.63
CA ARG A 40 -10.33 0.22 -17.01
C ARG A 40 -9.03 -0.37 -17.52
N THR A 41 -8.92 -0.57 -18.83
CA THR A 41 -7.64 -0.90 -19.48
C THR A 41 -6.76 0.33 -19.54
N VAL A 42 -5.48 0.16 -19.23
CA VAL A 42 -4.45 1.20 -19.30
C VAL A 42 -3.27 0.65 -20.10
N ALA A 43 -2.87 1.37 -21.16
CA ALA A 43 -1.77 0.97 -22.02
C ALA A 43 -0.46 0.82 -21.23
N GLY A 44 0.30 -0.24 -21.49
CA GLY A 44 1.59 -0.50 -20.85
C GLY A 44 1.52 -1.00 -19.39
N LEU A 45 0.30 -1.11 -18.83
CA LEU A 45 0.16 -1.52 -17.43
C LEU A 45 0.23 -3.05 -17.22
N GLY A 46 -0.10 -3.85 -18.23
CA GLY A 46 -0.12 -5.32 -18.09
C GLY A 46 -1.33 -5.84 -17.32
N GLY A 47 -2.52 -5.31 -17.60
CA GLY A 47 -3.80 -5.66 -16.98
C GLY A 47 -4.66 -4.41 -16.75
N ARG A 48 -5.82 -4.59 -16.13
CA ARG A 48 -6.72 -3.46 -15.83
C ARG A 48 -6.26 -2.70 -14.59
N ALA A 49 -6.69 -1.46 -14.48
CA ALA A 49 -6.55 -0.62 -13.30
C ALA A 49 -7.93 -0.25 -12.77
N HIS A 50 -8.11 -0.25 -11.47
CA HIS A 50 -9.32 0.26 -10.86
C HIS A 50 -9.30 1.80 -10.80
N TYR A 51 -10.47 2.46 -10.97
CA TYR A 51 -10.55 3.92 -10.90
C TYR A 51 -10.17 4.49 -9.52
N ASN A 52 -10.31 3.69 -8.47
CA ASN A 52 -9.91 4.06 -7.11
C ASN A 52 -8.44 3.80 -6.79
N ASP A 53 -7.66 3.27 -7.74
CA ASP A 53 -6.20 3.17 -7.56
C ASP A 53 -5.58 4.57 -7.62
N PHE A 54 -5.45 5.20 -6.46
CA PHE A 54 -4.89 6.55 -6.33
C PHE A 54 -3.37 6.58 -6.58
N MET A 55 -2.69 5.44 -6.49
CA MET A 55 -1.26 5.34 -6.84
C MET A 55 -1.06 5.42 -8.34
N LEU A 56 -2.07 5.04 -9.13
CA LEU A 56 -2.11 5.21 -10.59
C LEU A 56 -2.97 6.44 -10.94
N SER A 57 -2.52 7.63 -10.55
CA SER A 57 -3.28 8.88 -10.72
C SER A 57 -3.38 9.37 -12.17
N SER A 58 -2.53 8.90 -13.07
CA SER A 58 -2.53 9.21 -14.50
C SER A 58 -2.30 7.95 -15.35
N ALA A 59 -2.85 7.96 -16.56
CA ALA A 59 -2.65 6.91 -17.56
C ALA A 59 -1.56 7.28 -18.61
N ASP A 60 -0.82 8.38 -18.41
CA ASP A 60 0.32 8.69 -19.27
C ASP A 60 1.45 7.67 -19.12
N ALA A 61 2.20 7.45 -20.19
CA ALA A 61 3.21 6.39 -20.26
C ALA A 61 4.30 6.53 -19.20
N ASP A 62 4.71 7.76 -18.88
CA ASP A 62 5.75 8.01 -17.88
C ASP A 62 5.26 7.69 -16.48
N HIS A 63 4.00 8.04 -16.15
CA HIS A 63 3.41 7.73 -14.88
C HIS A 63 3.20 6.22 -14.69
N VAL A 64 2.67 5.54 -15.73
CA VAL A 64 2.53 4.08 -15.78
C VAL A 64 3.89 3.41 -15.60
N GLY A 65 4.91 3.91 -16.31
CA GLY A 65 6.28 3.42 -16.19
C GLY A 65 6.85 3.55 -14.78
N ARG A 66 6.66 4.70 -14.11
CA ARG A 66 7.08 4.90 -12.70
C ARG A 66 6.31 4.01 -11.74
N TYR A 67 5.00 3.89 -11.93
CA TYR A 67 4.14 3.01 -11.12
C TYR A 67 4.64 1.57 -11.15
N ARG A 68 4.92 1.02 -12.34
CA ARG A 68 5.44 -0.34 -12.51
C ARG A 68 6.86 -0.50 -11.98
N ARG A 69 7.79 0.39 -12.35
CA ARG A 69 9.17 0.31 -11.85
C ARG A 69 9.24 0.30 -10.33
N GLY A 70 8.43 1.13 -9.65
CA GLY A 70 8.40 1.12 -8.20
C GLY A 70 7.88 -0.19 -7.61
N ALA A 71 6.95 -0.87 -8.29
CA ALA A 71 6.50 -2.22 -7.89
C ALA A 71 7.58 -3.27 -8.14
N GLN A 72 8.23 -3.24 -9.31
CA GLN A 72 9.34 -4.14 -9.65
C GLN A 72 10.49 -4.02 -8.65
N GLN A 73 10.92 -2.80 -8.34
CA GLN A 73 11.96 -2.56 -7.33
C GLN A 73 11.62 -3.13 -5.96
N PHE A 74 10.33 -3.11 -5.59
CA PHE A 74 9.89 -3.71 -4.33
C PHE A 74 9.88 -5.24 -4.41
N VAL A 75 9.46 -5.84 -5.52
CA VAL A 75 9.56 -7.30 -5.74
C VAL A 75 11.04 -7.75 -5.71
N ASP A 76 11.95 -6.99 -6.32
CA ASP A 76 13.39 -7.26 -6.24
C ASP A 76 13.94 -7.12 -4.80
N LEU A 77 13.37 -6.20 -4.00
CA LEU A 77 13.69 -6.12 -2.57
C LEU A 77 13.22 -7.36 -1.82
N LEU A 78 11.99 -7.84 -2.08
CA LEU A 78 11.48 -9.07 -1.47
C LEU A 78 12.39 -10.26 -1.80
N GLU A 79 12.83 -10.39 -3.06
CA GLU A 79 13.74 -11.45 -3.51
C GLU A 79 15.08 -11.41 -2.75
N ARG A 80 15.69 -10.24 -2.64
CA ARG A 80 16.94 -10.08 -1.88
C ARG A 80 16.75 -10.42 -0.40
N SER A 81 15.66 -9.94 0.22
CA SER A 81 15.40 -10.22 1.63
C SER A 81 15.10 -11.69 1.90
N LEU A 82 14.46 -12.41 0.97
CA LEU A 82 14.34 -13.85 1.03
C LEU A 82 15.72 -14.51 0.97
N GLY A 83 16.59 -14.08 0.05
CA GLY A 83 17.97 -14.58 -0.06
C GLY A 83 18.80 -14.36 1.21
N GLU A 84 18.67 -13.19 1.85
CA GLU A 84 19.30 -12.90 3.15
C GLU A 84 18.79 -13.81 4.28
N ALA A 85 17.54 -14.28 4.18
CA ALA A 85 16.94 -15.25 5.08
C ALA A 85 17.25 -16.72 4.69
N GLY A 86 18.11 -16.95 3.67
CA GLY A 86 18.44 -18.27 3.16
C GLY A 86 17.30 -18.96 2.40
N ARG A 87 16.39 -18.18 1.83
CA ARG A 87 15.20 -18.65 1.08
C ARG A 87 15.18 -18.10 -0.34
N ASP A 88 14.31 -18.65 -1.16
CA ASP A 88 14.02 -18.20 -2.52
C ASP A 88 12.52 -18.31 -2.83
N TRP A 89 12.10 -17.86 -4.02
CA TRP A 89 10.71 -17.95 -4.45
C TRP A 89 10.18 -19.39 -4.54
N ALA A 90 11.03 -20.37 -4.80
CA ALA A 90 10.64 -21.78 -4.86
C ALA A 90 10.19 -22.30 -3.49
N SER A 91 10.77 -21.76 -2.43
CA SER A 91 10.45 -22.12 -1.03
C SER A 91 9.21 -21.42 -0.47
N VAL A 92 8.58 -20.51 -1.22
CA VAL A 92 7.38 -19.78 -0.80
C VAL A 92 6.13 -20.49 -1.30
N GLU A 93 5.50 -21.28 -0.44
CA GLU A 93 4.24 -21.97 -0.76
C GLU A 93 3.01 -21.06 -0.55
N ALA A 94 3.08 -20.13 0.40
CA ALA A 94 2.04 -19.14 0.65
C ALA A 94 2.64 -17.79 0.99
N CYS A 95 2.20 -16.76 0.24
CA CYS A 95 2.60 -15.37 0.41
C CYS A 95 1.38 -14.51 0.76
N LEU A 96 1.53 -13.55 1.68
CA LEU A 96 0.48 -12.60 2.04
C LEU A 96 0.96 -11.16 1.87
N GLU A 97 0.23 -10.38 1.07
CA GLU A 97 0.32 -8.92 1.06
C GLU A 97 -0.76 -8.32 1.97
N VAL A 98 -0.35 -7.58 3.00
CA VAL A 98 -1.25 -6.78 3.83
C VAL A 98 -1.17 -5.32 3.40
N GLY A 99 -2.31 -4.75 3.04
CA GLY A 99 -2.39 -3.41 2.44
C GLY A 99 -2.16 -3.44 0.92
N CYS A 100 -2.76 -4.41 0.24
CA CYS A 100 -2.56 -4.63 -1.19
C CYS A 100 -3.12 -3.52 -2.10
N GLY A 101 -4.02 -2.68 -1.57
CA GLY A 101 -4.72 -1.67 -2.36
C GLY A 101 -5.40 -2.30 -3.58
N TYR A 102 -5.05 -1.80 -4.76
CA TYR A 102 -5.56 -2.30 -6.04
C TYR A 102 -4.51 -3.09 -6.82
N GLY A 103 -3.63 -3.82 -6.10
CA GLY A 103 -2.74 -4.84 -6.65
C GLY A 103 -1.49 -4.33 -7.35
N ARG A 104 -0.95 -3.19 -6.92
CA ARG A 104 0.27 -2.64 -7.53
C ARG A 104 1.43 -3.63 -7.48
N ILE A 105 1.67 -4.25 -6.33
CA ILE A 105 2.79 -5.19 -6.15
C ILE A 105 2.45 -6.56 -6.72
N VAL A 106 1.25 -7.09 -6.46
CA VAL A 106 0.78 -8.39 -6.98
C VAL A 106 0.91 -8.46 -8.51
N ARG A 107 0.65 -7.35 -9.21
CA ARG A 107 0.81 -7.23 -10.68
C ARG A 107 2.18 -7.69 -11.16
N GLU A 108 3.24 -7.30 -10.47
CA GLU A 108 4.62 -7.65 -10.83
C GLU A 108 5.06 -8.96 -10.14
N LEU A 109 4.58 -9.22 -8.93
CA LEU A 109 4.92 -10.42 -8.15
C LEU A 109 4.50 -11.72 -8.84
N ARG A 110 3.37 -11.73 -9.55
CA ARG A 110 2.89 -12.91 -10.31
C ARG A 110 3.85 -13.39 -11.41
N ALA A 111 4.89 -12.63 -11.72
CA ALA A 111 5.97 -13.08 -12.59
C ALA A 111 7.03 -13.93 -11.86
N ARG A 112 7.00 -13.96 -10.52
CA ARG A 112 7.93 -14.71 -9.65
C ARG A 112 7.23 -15.85 -8.91
N LEU A 113 5.96 -15.66 -8.58
CA LEU A 113 5.20 -16.59 -7.75
C LEU A 113 3.84 -16.87 -8.41
N ASP A 114 3.44 -18.15 -8.39
CA ASP A 114 2.12 -18.54 -8.90
C ASP A 114 1.02 -17.78 -8.18
N PRO A 115 0.06 -17.16 -8.89
CA PRO A 115 -1.03 -16.39 -8.27
C PRO A 115 -1.83 -17.17 -7.22
N SER A 116 -1.98 -18.49 -7.35
CA SER A 116 -2.68 -19.33 -6.37
C SER A 116 -2.00 -19.37 -5.00
N ARG A 117 -0.70 -19.06 -4.94
CA ARG A 117 0.08 -18.92 -3.70
C ARG A 117 0.04 -17.52 -3.11
N ILE A 118 -0.59 -16.55 -3.80
CA ILE A 118 -0.64 -15.14 -3.36
C ILE A 118 -1.97 -14.88 -2.66
N HIS A 119 -1.88 -14.45 -1.41
CA HIS A 119 -3.00 -13.98 -0.62
C HIS A 119 -2.90 -12.48 -0.44
N VAL A 120 -4.04 -11.81 -0.41
CA VAL A 120 -4.10 -10.35 -0.28
C VAL A 120 -5.14 -9.93 0.75
N ALA A 121 -4.81 -8.91 1.52
CA ALA A 121 -5.69 -8.33 2.51
C ALA A 121 -5.58 -6.80 2.46
N ASP A 122 -6.71 -6.10 2.58
CA ASP A 122 -6.75 -4.63 2.67
C ASP A 122 -7.98 -4.18 3.47
N VAL A 123 -7.85 -3.09 4.21
CA VAL A 123 -8.99 -2.41 4.87
C VAL A 123 -10.00 -1.88 3.85
N ILE A 124 -9.56 -1.63 2.62
CA ILE A 124 -10.40 -1.34 1.47
C ILE A 124 -10.74 -2.66 0.79
N GLU A 125 -11.77 -3.36 1.29
CA GLU A 125 -12.19 -4.68 0.76
C GLU A 125 -12.40 -4.69 -0.76
N GLU A 126 -12.89 -3.60 -1.35
CA GLU A 126 -13.03 -3.45 -2.80
C GLU A 126 -11.68 -3.64 -3.50
N GLY A 127 -10.60 -3.06 -2.94
CA GLY A 127 -9.24 -3.20 -3.46
C GLY A 127 -8.76 -4.64 -3.40
N ALA A 128 -8.93 -5.32 -2.26
CA ALA A 128 -8.54 -6.71 -2.10
C ALA A 128 -9.33 -7.64 -3.06
N ARG A 129 -10.66 -7.46 -3.18
CA ARG A 129 -11.48 -8.21 -4.14
C ARG A 129 -11.08 -7.96 -5.60
N PHE A 130 -10.82 -6.70 -5.96
CA PHE A 130 -10.33 -6.37 -7.29
C PHE A 130 -8.98 -7.03 -7.57
N THR A 131 -8.04 -6.95 -6.63
CA THR A 131 -6.70 -7.54 -6.76
C THR A 131 -6.77 -9.05 -6.93
N ALA A 132 -7.58 -9.72 -6.11
CA ALA A 132 -7.81 -11.16 -6.22
C ALA A 132 -8.39 -11.55 -7.60
N SER A 133 -9.47 -10.87 -8.01
CA SER A 133 -10.14 -11.15 -9.28
C SER A 133 -9.28 -10.84 -10.50
N GLU A 134 -8.50 -9.76 -10.48
CA GLU A 134 -7.71 -9.33 -11.63
C GLU A 134 -6.44 -10.17 -11.82
N PHE A 135 -5.85 -10.64 -10.72
CA PHE A 135 -4.53 -11.28 -10.76
C PHE A 135 -4.53 -12.76 -10.36
N GLY A 136 -5.69 -13.33 -10.01
CA GLY A 136 -5.80 -14.74 -9.63
C GLY A 136 -5.34 -15.03 -8.19
N ALA A 137 -5.17 -14.00 -7.36
CA ALA A 137 -4.82 -14.15 -5.96
C ALA A 137 -6.05 -14.49 -5.09
N THR A 138 -5.84 -14.83 -3.82
CA THR A 138 -6.91 -15.10 -2.85
C THR A 138 -7.06 -13.91 -1.89
N ALA A 139 -8.24 -13.28 -1.87
CA ALA A 139 -8.54 -12.25 -0.88
C ALA A 139 -8.90 -12.89 0.47
N ILE A 140 -8.26 -12.41 1.54
CA ILE A 140 -8.58 -12.80 2.92
C ILE A 140 -8.99 -11.57 3.74
N PRO A 141 -9.81 -11.74 4.80
CA PRO A 141 -10.20 -10.63 5.66
C PRO A 141 -9.00 -9.98 6.36
N VAL A 142 -9.03 -8.67 6.50
CA VAL A 142 -8.11 -7.94 7.38
C VAL A 142 -8.62 -7.99 8.81
N ILE A 143 -7.75 -8.33 9.74
CA ILE A 143 -8.05 -8.27 11.17
C ILE A 143 -7.71 -6.86 11.67
N GLU A 144 -8.71 -5.98 11.72
CA GLU A 144 -8.53 -4.62 12.18
C GLU A 144 -8.58 -4.48 13.72
N ARG A 145 -9.28 -5.36 14.42
CA ARG A 145 -9.78 -5.04 15.78
C ARG A 145 -9.55 -6.08 16.87
N SER A 146 -9.11 -7.28 16.55
CA SER A 146 -9.01 -8.32 17.58
C SER A 146 -7.64 -8.97 17.64
N ALA A 147 -7.38 -9.59 18.81
CA ALA A 147 -6.29 -10.56 18.97
C ALA A 147 -6.56 -11.88 18.22
N GLU A 148 -7.49 -11.88 17.26
CA GLU A 148 -7.77 -13.01 16.40
C GLU A 148 -6.60 -13.24 15.48
N THR A 149 -6.24 -14.49 15.31
CA THR A 149 -5.18 -14.91 14.43
C THR A 149 -5.58 -14.70 12.97
N MET A 150 -4.71 -14.14 12.16
CA MET A 150 -4.92 -14.12 10.71
C MET A 150 -5.09 -15.56 10.20
N PRO A 151 -6.05 -15.80 9.30
CA PRO A 151 -6.24 -17.14 8.75
C PRO A 151 -5.03 -17.56 7.91
N GLY A 152 -4.54 -18.77 8.14
CA GLY A 152 -3.45 -19.34 7.37
C GLY A 152 -2.07 -19.23 8.03
N LYS A 153 -1.11 -19.87 7.38
CA LYS A 153 0.31 -19.78 7.70
C LYS A 153 1.06 -19.44 6.42
N PHE A 154 1.85 -18.39 6.46
CA PHE A 154 2.52 -17.83 5.30
C PHE A 154 4.03 -17.90 5.44
N ASP A 155 4.69 -18.32 4.39
CA ASP A 155 6.15 -18.34 4.29
C ASP A 155 6.72 -16.94 4.11
N LEU A 156 5.96 -16.06 3.45
CA LEU A 156 6.28 -14.67 3.26
C LEU A 156 5.07 -13.80 3.59
N VAL A 157 5.23 -12.84 4.49
CA VAL A 157 4.27 -11.75 4.70
C VAL A 157 4.97 -10.43 4.41
N TYR A 158 4.34 -9.56 3.63
CA TYR A 158 4.91 -8.23 3.42
C TYR A 158 3.87 -7.11 3.48
N LEU A 159 4.37 -5.92 3.88
CA LEU A 159 3.58 -4.71 4.02
C LEU A 159 4.36 -3.51 3.43
N LEU A 160 3.85 -2.94 2.35
CA LEU A 160 4.45 -1.75 1.76
C LEU A 160 3.68 -0.49 2.16
N SER A 161 4.34 0.42 2.88
CA SER A 161 3.79 1.72 3.31
C SER A 161 2.53 1.65 4.19
N VAL A 162 2.27 0.54 4.87
CA VAL A 162 1.14 0.39 5.80
C VAL A 162 1.44 1.05 7.14
N TYR A 163 2.57 0.70 7.75
CA TYR A 163 2.93 1.18 9.08
C TYR A 163 3.27 2.67 9.13
N THR A 164 3.54 3.28 8.00
CA THR A 164 3.73 4.73 7.87
C THR A 164 2.44 5.55 8.10
N HIS A 165 1.28 4.89 8.13
CA HIS A 165 -0.03 5.51 8.30
C HIS A 165 -0.74 5.12 9.59
N LEU A 166 -0.12 4.30 10.44
CA LEU A 166 -0.75 3.76 11.64
C LEU A 166 -0.18 4.38 12.91
N ARG A 167 -1.04 4.55 13.93
CA ARG A 167 -0.60 4.86 15.28
C ARG A 167 0.16 3.67 15.87
N ARG A 168 1.05 3.95 16.83
CA ARG A 168 1.90 2.95 17.48
C ARG A 168 1.13 1.73 17.98
N ASP A 169 0.02 1.95 18.69
CA ASP A 169 -0.80 0.88 19.25
C ASP A 169 -1.41 -0.04 18.15
N LEU A 170 -1.69 0.52 16.97
CA LEU A 170 -2.15 -0.26 15.81
C LEU A 170 -1.01 -1.01 15.15
N VAL A 171 0.18 -0.42 15.07
CA VAL A 171 1.38 -1.10 14.55
C VAL A 171 1.70 -2.31 15.43
N GLU A 172 1.75 -2.14 16.75
CA GLU A 172 2.07 -3.21 17.71
C GLU A 172 1.05 -4.36 17.61
N ARG A 173 -0.25 -4.04 17.57
CA ARG A 173 -1.31 -5.05 17.41
C ARG A 173 -1.25 -5.76 16.07
N ASN A 174 -1.01 -5.03 14.98
CA ASN A 174 -0.91 -5.64 13.66
C ASN A 174 0.33 -6.52 13.54
N LEU A 175 1.49 -6.10 14.07
CA LEU A 175 2.70 -6.92 14.13
C LEU A 175 2.47 -8.23 14.90
N ALA A 176 1.78 -8.15 16.04
CA ALA A 176 1.42 -9.35 16.80
C ALA A 176 0.52 -10.30 15.98
N ALA A 177 -0.51 -9.77 15.32
CA ALA A 177 -1.40 -10.56 14.46
C ALA A 177 -0.64 -11.19 13.28
N VAL A 178 0.19 -10.42 12.60
CA VAL A 178 1.03 -10.90 11.47
C VAL A 178 2.00 -11.97 11.94
N ALA A 179 2.61 -11.81 13.12
CA ALA A 179 3.52 -12.83 13.68
C ALA A 179 2.82 -14.18 13.87
N THR A 180 1.52 -14.19 14.23
CA THR A 180 0.76 -15.44 14.33
C THR A 180 0.44 -16.07 12.97
N ALA A 181 0.46 -15.29 11.91
CA ALA A 181 0.20 -15.75 10.54
C ALA A 181 1.45 -16.34 9.86
N LEU A 182 2.64 -16.08 10.38
CA LEU A 182 3.85 -16.65 9.81
C LEU A 182 3.93 -18.17 10.05
N ALA A 183 4.35 -18.89 9.02
CA ALA A 183 4.79 -20.28 9.13
C ALA A 183 6.09 -20.36 9.94
N PRO A 184 6.44 -21.52 10.52
CA PRO A 184 7.75 -21.71 11.09
C PRO A 184 8.87 -21.41 10.09
N GLY A 185 9.77 -20.49 10.42
CA GLY A 185 10.80 -20.00 9.48
C GLY A 185 10.28 -19.05 8.40
N GLY A 186 9.03 -18.58 8.51
CA GLY A 186 8.47 -17.58 7.61
C GLY A 186 9.12 -16.21 7.79
N VAL A 187 9.11 -15.40 6.73
CA VAL A 187 9.77 -14.11 6.66
C VAL A 187 8.71 -12.98 6.65
N LEU A 188 8.89 -11.98 7.50
CA LEU A 188 8.12 -10.75 7.51
C LEU A 188 8.96 -9.60 6.96
N ILE A 189 8.47 -8.93 5.92
CA ILE A 189 9.11 -7.75 5.33
C ILE A 189 8.14 -6.58 5.38
N PHE A 190 8.54 -5.47 5.95
CA PHE A 190 7.72 -4.26 5.96
C PHE A 190 8.55 -2.99 5.80
N THR A 191 7.91 -1.94 5.32
CA THR A 191 8.52 -0.62 5.24
C THR A 191 8.02 0.27 6.37
N ALA A 192 8.94 1.05 6.94
CA ALA A 192 8.65 2.07 7.94
C ALA A 192 9.49 3.33 7.67
N HIS A 193 9.00 4.47 8.14
CA HIS A 193 9.82 5.67 8.17
C HIS A 193 10.66 5.69 9.45
N GLY A 194 11.97 5.75 9.27
CA GLY A 194 12.94 5.90 10.37
C GLY A 194 13.57 7.28 10.39
N GLN A 195 14.60 7.45 11.22
CA GLN A 195 15.34 8.71 11.40
C GLN A 195 15.91 9.25 10.08
N HIS A 196 16.38 8.37 9.19
CA HIS A 196 16.86 8.79 7.88
C HIS A 196 15.75 9.46 7.07
N SER A 197 14.57 8.86 6.98
CA SER A 197 13.42 9.48 6.30
C SER A 197 13.03 10.81 6.92
N ALA A 198 13.03 10.90 8.26
CA ALA A 198 12.72 12.13 8.96
C ALA A 198 13.72 13.26 8.64
N ASN A 199 15.00 12.94 8.53
CA ASN A 199 16.04 13.94 8.24
C ASN A 199 16.05 14.38 6.77
N THR A 200 15.78 13.46 5.82
CA THR A 200 15.98 13.67 4.38
C THR A 200 14.71 14.00 3.62
N SER A 201 13.52 13.80 4.22
CA SER A 201 12.26 14.09 3.53
C SER A 201 12.10 15.59 3.29
N GLU A 202 11.80 15.94 2.03
CA GLU A 202 11.36 17.29 1.62
C GLU A 202 9.84 17.39 1.53
N ARG A 203 9.11 16.34 1.94
CA ARG A 203 7.67 16.21 1.70
C ARG A 203 6.80 16.50 2.91
N TYR A 204 7.35 17.07 3.97
CA TYR A 204 6.58 17.38 5.18
C TYR A 204 5.35 18.23 4.90
N GLU A 205 5.49 19.29 4.10
CA GLU A 205 4.37 20.17 3.73
C GLU A 205 3.27 19.46 2.95
N GLN A 206 3.62 18.45 2.12
CA GLN A 206 2.63 17.66 1.36
C GLN A 206 1.73 16.84 2.26
N TYR A 207 2.21 16.49 3.45
CA TYR A 207 1.50 15.71 4.46
C TYR A 207 0.99 16.58 5.61
N TRP A 208 1.07 17.92 5.49
CA TRP A 208 0.73 18.89 6.55
C TRP A 208 1.44 18.61 7.88
N LEU A 209 2.65 18.10 7.82
CA LEU A 209 3.47 17.80 8.98
C LEU A 209 4.46 18.95 9.23
N ASP A 210 4.65 19.31 10.50
CA ASP A 210 5.75 20.15 10.94
C ASP A 210 7.01 19.32 11.16
N LYS A 211 8.08 19.64 10.42
CA LYS A 211 9.34 18.89 10.49
C LYS A 211 9.95 18.94 11.89
N GLY A 212 9.86 20.09 12.57
CA GLY A 212 10.41 20.24 13.92
C GLY A 212 9.70 19.34 14.92
N ALA A 213 8.36 19.35 14.90
CA ALA A 213 7.54 18.48 15.73
C ALA A 213 7.78 16.98 15.48
N VAL A 214 7.98 16.59 14.21
CA VAL A 214 8.33 15.20 13.86
C VAL A 214 9.67 14.80 14.45
N LEU A 215 10.71 15.62 14.29
CA LEU A 215 12.05 15.32 14.81
C LEU A 215 12.07 15.29 16.34
N GLU A 216 11.37 16.21 16.99
CA GLU A 216 11.24 16.25 18.45
C GLU A 216 10.47 15.03 18.99
N GLY A 217 9.36 14.65 18.34
CA GLY A 217 8.60 13.46 18.71
C GLY A 217 9.41 12.17 18.57
N LEU A 218 10.20 12.05 17.49
CA LEU A 218 11.11 10.92 17.30
C LEU A 218 12.21 10.89 18.36
N ALA A 219 12.81 12.05 18.70
CA ALA A 219 13.85 12.13 19.72
C ALA A 219 13.34 11.75 21.13
N ARG A 220 12.10 12.15 21.47
CA ARG A 220 11.50 11.86 22.76
C ARG A 220 10.99 10.43 22.92
N ASN A 221 10.32 9.92 21.88
CA ASN A 221 9.47 8.72 21.98
C ASN A 221 9.85 7.63 20.99
N ASN A 222 10.87 7.82 20.15
CA ASN A 222 11.18 6.99 18.98
C ASN A 222 9.97 6.78 18.04
N TYR A 223 8.99 7.70 18.09
CA TYR A 223 7.77 7.61 17.29
C TYR A 223 7.09 8.97 17.18
N TYR A 224 6.54 9.25 16.01
CA TYR A 224 5.69 10.39 15.76
C TYR A 224 4.46 9.96 14.93
N TYR A 225 3.29 10.43 15.32
CA TYR A 225 2.05 10.25 14.58
C TYR A 225 1.17 11.48 14.71
N GLU A 226 0.67 11.97 13.59
CA GLU A 226 -0.33 13.02 13.54
C GLU A 226 -1.52 12.55 12.70
N ARG A 227 -2.73 12.76 13.21
CA ARG A 227 -3.97 12.45 12.50
C ARG A 227 -4.36 13.63 11.61
N TYR A 228 -4.39 13.43 10.32
CA TYR A 228 -4.85 14.39 9.33
C TYR A 228 -6.17 13.98 8.65
#